data_3a927cfcc7fcf4859d2e6079642d1b02
#
_entry.id   3a927cfcc7fcf4859d2e6079642d1b02
#
_cell.length_a   1.000
_cell.length_b   1.000
_cell.length_c   1.000
_cell.angle_alpha   90.00
_cell.angle_beta   90.00
_cell.angle_gamma   90.00
#
_symmetry.space_group_name_H-M   'P 1'
#
loop_
_entity.id
_entity.type
_entity.pdbx_description
1 polymer ?
#
loop_
_entity_poly.entity_id
_entity_poly.type
_entity_poly.pdbx_seq_one_letter_code
_entity_poly.pdbx_strand_id
1 'polypeptide(L)'
;EVGPADLRTYDAVFLDVELPGKDGFAFAQELRGAGCSADIVFVTNHPELSLKGYTVHAQDYIIKPVEQERIDAAMDYIARNCRLKERRSIVLQRGISQQDRYFLTEILYVEASNHSSIVYTYDKTQSYALTFAQMEKLLPAEDFKKCHRGYIVNLHAVKGLRRNSITLVDGREILVSTTYFQSVKDALIALRGGQ
;
A
#
# COMPACT_ATOMS: atom_id res chain seq x y z
N GLU A 1 6.21 9.94 21.63
CA GLU A 1 6.41 8.68 20.86
C GLU A 1 5.62 8.78 19.57
N VAL A 2 6.26 8.56 18.42
CA VAL A 2 5.61 8.53 17.11
C VAL A 2 5.04 7.13 16.91
N GLY A 3 3.73 7.03 16.73
CA GLY A 3 3.06 5.74 16.51
C GLY A 3 3.09 5.31 15.03
N PRO A 4 2.82 4.01 14.72
CA PRO A 4 2.75 3.52 13.34
C PRO A 4 1.77 4.28 12.45
N ALA A 5 0.68 4.82 13.02
CA ALA A 5 -0.32 5.58 12.28
C ALA A 5 0.21 6.94 11.79
N ASP A 6 1.10 7.58 12.58
CA ASP A 6 1.66 8.88 12.25
C ASP A 6 2.66 8.79 11.09
N LEU A 7 3.32 7.64 10.95
CA LEU A 7 4.34 7.40 9.94
C LEU A 7 3.78 7.11 8.54
N ARG A 8 2.47 6.92 8.40
CA ARG A 8 1.83 6.71 7.09
C ARG A 8 1.88 7.93 6.16
N THR A 9 2.11 9.12 6.71
CA THR A 9 2.21 10.37 5.94
C THR A 9 3.59 10.64 5.38
N TYR A 10 4.59 9.85 5.79
CA TYR A 10 5.96 9.99 5.33
C TYR A 10 6.23 9.07 4.13
N ASP A 11 7.10 9.54 3.24
CA ASP A 11 7.53 8.78 2.07
C ASP A 11 8.59 7.73 2.41
N ALA A 12 9.39 7.99 3.45
CA ALA A 12 10.41 7.08 3.94
C ALA A 12 10.59 7.14 5.44
N VAL A 13 11.06 6.03 6.01
CA VAL A 13 11.42 5.90 7.42
C VAL A 13 12.81 5.28 7.51
N PHE A 14 13.75 6.04 8.10
CA PHE A 14 15.07 5.52 8.47
C PHE A 14 14.97 4.95 9.88
N LEU A 15 15.31 3.69 10.04
CA LEU A 15 15.02 2.92 11.24
C LEU A 15 16.26 2.18 11.71
N ASP A 16 16.65 2.39 12.98
CA ASP A 16 17.64 1.52 13.59
C ASP A 16 17.03 0.16 13.95
N VAL A 17 17.79 -0.91 13.81
CA VAL A 17 17.39 -2.23 14.28
C VAL A 17 17.30 -2.25 15.81
N GLU A 18 18.21 -1.56 16.48
CA GLU A 18 18.23 -1.40 17.95
C GLU A 18 17.52 -0.11 18.34
N LEU A 19 16.24 -0.19 18.65
CA LEU A 19 15.49 0.91 19.23
C LEU A 19 15.42 0.78 20.76
N PRO A 20 15.39 1.88 21.53
CA PRO A 20 15.18 1.83 22.97
C PRO A 20 13.87 1.08 23.32
N GLY A 21 14.02 -0.11 23.91
CA GLY A 21 12.89 -0.92 24.37
C GLY A 21 12.10 -1.67 23.28
N LYS A 22 12.56 -1.65 22.00
CA LYS A 22 11.85 -2.31 20.90
C LYS A 22 12.82 -2.77 19.80
N ASP A 23 12.52 -3.90 19.20
CA ASP A 23 13.19 -4.38 17.98
C ASP A 23 12.70 -3.59 16.76
N GLY A 24 13.61 -3.00 15.99
CA GLY A 24 13.30 -2.24 14.78
C GLY A 24 12.59 -3.06 13.70
N PHE A 25 12.87 -4.37 13.59
CA PHE A 25 12.14 -5.26 12.66
C PHE A 25 10.69 -5.46 13.12
N ALA A 26 10.46 -5.64 14.42
CA ALA A 26 9.12 -5.74 14.96
C ALA A 26 8.33 -4.45 14.72
N PHE A 27 8.96 -3.30 14.89
CA PHE A 27 8.35 -2.01 14.58
C PHE A 27 8.05 -1.86 13.06
N ALA A 28 8.97 -2.28 12.20
CA ALA A 28 8.74 -2.28 10.75
C ALA A 28 7.57 -3.19 10.35
N GLN A 29 7.40 -4.34 11.00
CA GLN A 29 6.23 -5.22 10.78
C GLN A 29 4.93 -4.56 11.23
N GLU A 30 4.93 -3.85 12.35
CA GLU A 30 3.78 -3.07 12.79
C GLU A 30 3.42 -1.96 11.80
N LEU A 31 4.43 -1.25 11.25
CA LEU A 31 4.22 -0.27 10.18
C LEU A 31 3.53 -0.89 8.97
N ARG A 32 4.02 -2.04 8.50
CA ARG A 32 3.39 -2.75 7.37
C ARG A 32 1.99 -3.24 7.72
N GLY A 33 1.78 -3.77 8.92
CA GLY A 33 0.47 -4.18 9.43
C GLY A 33 -0.53 -3.01 9.55
N ALA A 34 -0.03 -1.81 9.85
CA ALA A 34 -0.83 -0.57 9.86
C ALA A 34 -1.06 0.01 8.45
N GLY A 35 -0.57 -0.63 7.39
CA GLY A 35 -0.72 -0.16 6.01
C GLY A 35 0.21 0.98 5.63
N CYS A 36 1.31 1.18 6.36
CA CYS A 36 2.31 2.16 6.00
C CYS A 36 3.07 1.70 4.73
N SER A 37 3.01 2.50 3.66
CA SER A 37 3.68 2.28 2.38
C SER A 37 5.01 3.04 2.25
N ALA A 38 5.48 3.69 3.31
CA ALA A 38 6.76 4.39 3.33
C ALA A 38 7.91 3.43 2.99
N ASP A 39 8.90 3.91 2.26
CA ASP A 39 10.11 3.14 2.02
C ASP A 39 10.89 3.02 3.35
N ILE A 40 11.19 1.79 3.79
CA ILE A 40 11.94 1.54 5.03
C ILE A 40 13.41 1.35 4.68
N VAL A 41 14.27 2.14 5.30
CA VAL A 41 15.73 2.01 5.23
C VAL A 41 16.26 1.71 6.63
N PHE A 42 16.86 0.56 6.81
CA PHE A 42 17.52 0.26 8.09
C PHE A 42 18.90 0.90 8.15
N VAL A 43 19.23 1.50 9.31
CA VAL A 43 20.55 2.10 9.60
C VAL A 43 21.04 1.53 10.91
N THR A 44 22.03 0.61 10.88
CA THR A 44 22.37 -0.19 12.05
C THR A 44 23.83 -0.65 12.08
N ASN A 45 24.28 -1.13 13.25
CA ASN A 45 25.58 -1.80 13.41
C ASN A 45 25.58 -3.31 13.10
N HIS A 46 24.44 -3.88 12.70
CA HIS A 46 24.21 -5.32 12.57
C HIS A 46 24.12 -5.79 11.12
N PRO A 47 25.26 -5.97 10.39
CA PRO A 47 25.24 -6.40 8.98
C PRO A 47 24.63 -7.80 8.80
N GLU A 48 24.75 -8.67 9.80
CA GLU A 48 24.26 -10.06 9.76
C GLU A 48 22.73 -10.16 9.71
N LEU A 49 22.02 -9.08 10.07
CA LEU A 49 20.55 -9.04 10.07
C LEU A 49 19.95 -8.52 8.76
N SER A 50 20.77 -8.17 7.76
CA SER A 50 20.30 -7.60 6.49
C SER A 50 19.25 -8.46 5.78
N LEU A 51 19.37 -9.79 5.85
CA LEU A 51 18.41 -10.73 5.27
C LEU A 51 17.01 -10.62 5.89
N LYS A 52 16.88 -10.19 7.15
CA LYS A 52 15.59 -9.96 7.79
C LYS A 52 14.84 -8.76 7.19
N GLY A 53 15.54 -7.83 6.57
CA GLY A 53 14.93 -6.68 5.90
C GLY A 53 13.95 -7.08 4.79
N TYR A 54 14.17 -8.20 4.13
CA TYR A 54 13.26 -8.73 3.10
C TYR A 54 11.86 -9.05 3.65
N THR A 55 11.74 -9.47 4.91
CA THR A 55 10.45 -9.84 5.52
C THR A 55 9.50 -8.64 5.70
N VAL A 56 10.04 -7.44 5.75
CA VAL A 56 9.30 -6.18 5.90
C VAL A 56 9.36 -5.32 4.64
N HIS A 57 9.86 -5.87 3.53
CA HIS A 57 10.08 -5.14 2.28
C HIS A 57 10.87 -3.85 2.52
N ALA A 58 12.00 -3.97 3.22
CA ALA A 58 12.91 -2.85 3.39
C ALA A 58 13.54 -2.50 2.06
N GLN A 59 13.63 -1.20 1.78
CA GLN A 59 14.19 -0.66 0.55
C GLN A 59 15.70 -0.73 0.52
N ASP A 60 16.34 -0.47 1.65
CA ASP A 60 17.81 -0.50 1.77
C ASP A 60 18.22 -0.82 3.21
N TYR A 61 19.50 -1.18 3.36
CA TYR A 61 20.12 -1.53 4.62
C TYR A 61 21.53 -0.88 4.70
N ILE A 62 21.67 0.13 5.53
CA ILE A 62 22.88 0.94 5.66
C ILE A 62 23.59 0.57 6.95
N ILE A 63 24.87 0.17 6.83
CA ILE A 63 25.71 -0.17 7.98
C ILE A 63 26.36 1.08 8.52
N LYS A 64 26.37 1.23 9.83
CA LYS A 64 27.14 2.29 10.54
C LYS A 64 28.63 1.93 10.54
N PRO A 65 29.56 2.92 10.39
CA PRO A 65 29.32 4.35 10.27
C PRO A 65 28.69 4.72 8.92
N VAL A 66 27.74 5.65 8.96
CA VAL A 66 27.00 6.07 7.77
C VAL A 66 27.83 7.03 6.95
N GLU A 67 28.15 6.66 5.72
CA GLU A 67 28.77 7.53 4.74
C GLU A 67 27.72 8.39 4.03
N GLN A 68 28.08 9.66 3.74
CA GLN A 68 27.15 10.62 3.13
C GLN A 68 26.61 10.10 1.79
N GLU A 69 27.49 9.51 0.97
CA GLU A 69 27.13 8.98 -0.34
C GLU A 69 26.04 7.89 -0.24
N ARG A 70 26.05 7.09 0.83
CA ARG A 70 25.02 6.04 1.03
C ARG A 70 23.66 6.64 1.36
N ILE A 71 23.62 7.69 2.17
CA ILE A 71 22.38 8.42 2.46
C ILE A 71 21.88 9.12 1.20
N ASP A 72 22.74 9.79 0.45
CA ASP A 72 22.37 10.49 -0.78
C ASP A 72 21.80 9.51 -1.81
N ALA A 73 22.42 8.34 -1.99
CA ALA A 73 21.92 7.29 -2.89
C ALA A 73 20.54 6.78 -2.47
N ALA A 74 20.33 6.51 -1.17
CA ALA A 74 19.04 6.10 -0.63
C ALA A 74 17.97 7.18 -0.82
N MET A 75 18.29 8.43 -0.53
CA MET A 75 17.39 9.57 -0.69
C MET A 75 17.03 9.81 -2.17
N ASP A 76 17.99 9.71 -3.08
CA ASP A 76 17.75 9.83 -4.52
C ASP A 76 16.82 8.73 -5.04
N TYR A 77 16.97 7.50 -4.55
CA TYR A 77 16.09 6.40 -4.88
C TYR A 77 14.67 6.67 -4.38
N ILE A 78 14.54 7.04 -3.09
CA ILE A 78 13.26 7.39 -2.47
C ILE A 78 12.58 8.52 -3.22
N ALA A 79 13.31 9.61 -3.52
CA ALA A 79 12.77 10.76 -4.24
C ALA A 79 12.25 10.39 -5.64
N ARG A 80 12.94 9.49 -6.35
CA ARG A 80 12.46 8.96 -7.63
C ARG A 80 11.19 8.14 -7.46
N ASN A 81 11.13 7.27 -6.45
CA ASN A 81 9.95 6.45 -6.17
C ASN A 81 8.75 7.31 -5.73
N CYS A 82 8.97 8.33 -4.90
CA CYS A 82 7.92 9.27 -4.50
C CYS A 82 7.32 9.99 -5.71
N ARG A 83 8.14 10.47 -6.64
CA ARG A 83 7.65 11.08 -7.89
C ARG A 83 6.85 10.10 -8.75
N LEU A 84 7.22 8.82 -8.76
CA LEU A 84 6.46 7.77 -9.44
C LEU A 84 5.14 7.47 -8.72
N LYS A 85 5.16 7.40 -7.39
CA LYS A 85 3.95 7.23 -6.55
C LYS A 85 2.99 8.42 -6.70
N GLU A 86 3.50 9.66 -6.67
CA GLU A 86 2.70 10.88 -6.90
C GLU A 86 2.03 10.90 -8.29
N ARG A 87 2.69 10.39 -9.33
CA ARG A 87 2.11 10.23 -10.66
C ARG A 87 0.98 9.19 -10.70
N ARG A 88 0.94 8.25 -9.77
CA ARG A 88 -0.07 7.20 -9.66
C ARG A 88 -1.17 7.59 -8.66
N SER A 89 -1.77 8.74 -8.90
CA SER A 89 -2.91 9.23 -8.12
C SER A 89 -4.13 9.43 -9.04
N ILE A 90 -5.32 9.33 -8.45
CA ILE A 90 -6.58 9.70 -9.08
C ILE A 90 -7.17 10.91 -8.36
N VAL A 91 -7.90 11.73 -9.10
CA VAL A 91 -8.67 12.84 -8.54
C VAL A 91 -10.15 12.53 -8.75
N LEU A 92 -10.91 12.50 -7.66
CA LEU A 92 -12.33 12.25 -7.66
C LEU A 92 -13.09 13.52 -7.27
N GLN A 93 -14.11 13.87 -8.05
CA GLN A 93 -14.96 15.03 -7.77
C GLN A 93 -15.99 14.69 -6.70
N ARG A 94 -16.05 15.52 -5.65
CA ARG A 94 -17.07 15.48 -4.61
C ARG A 94 -17.97 16.72 -4.70
N GLY A 95 -19.09 16.61 -5.41
CA GLY A 95 -19.97 17.75 -5.67
C GLY A 95 -19.36 18.74 -6.69
N ILE A 96 -19.78 20.01 -6.61
CA ILE A 96 -19.49 21.03 -7.64
C ILE A 96 -18.08 21.62 -7.47
N SER A 97 -17.57 21.75 -6.24
CA SER A 97 -16.37 22.54 -5.95
C SER A 97 -15.28 21.80 -5.16
N GLN A 98 -15.51 20.56 -4.79
CA GLN A 98 -14.55 19.79 -3.99
C GLN A 98 -13.96 18.64 -4.79
N GLN A 99 -12.65 18.47 -4.66
CA GLN A 99 -11.90 17.37 -5.25
C GLN A 99 -11.09 16.66 -4.18
N ASP A 100 -11.14 15.35 -4.18
CA ASP A 100 -10.28 14.52 -3.36
C ASP A 100 -9.23 13.88 -4.24
N ARG A 101 -7.97 14.01 -3.88
CA ARG A 101 -6.86 13.28 -4.49
C ARG A 101 -6.57 12.04 -3.66
N TYR A 102 -6.45 10.89 -4.31
CA TYR A 102 -6.02 9.64 -3.72
C TYR A 102 -4.78 9.13 -4.41
N PHE A 103 -3.74 8.82 -3.66
CA PHE A 103 -2.71 7.94 -4.20
C PHE A 103 -3.30 6.53 -4.34
N LEU A 104 -2.94 5.83 -5.41
CA LEU A 104 -3.50 4.49 -5.65
C LEU A 104 -3.19 3.52 -4.50
N THR A 105 -2.07 3.72 -3.81
CA THR A 105 -1.65 2.94 -2.64
C THR A 105 -2.52 3.15 -1.40
N GLU A 106 -3.27 4.25 -1.31
CA GLU A 106 -4.17 4.53 -0.18
C GLU A 106 -5.51 3.79 -0.32
N ILE A 107 -5.92 3.52 -1.55
CA ILE A 107 -7.21 2.87 -1.82
C ILE A 107 -7.09 1.37 -1.58
N LEU A 108 -7.91 0.83 -0.68
CA LEU A 108 -7.98 -0.59 -0.40
C LEU A 108 -8.93 -1.32 -1.34
N TYR A 109 -10.13 -0.77 -1.48
CA TYR A 109 -11.14 -1.28 -2.40
C TYR A 109 -12.21 -0.23 -2.67
N VAL A 110 -13.02 -0.50 -3.69
CA VAL A 110 -14.19 0.30 -4.04
C VAL A 110 -15.42 -0.59 -4.02
N GLU A 111 -16.51 -0.07 -3.46
CA GLU A 111 -17.81 -0.71 -3.37
C GLU A 111 -18.86 0.02 -4.22
N ALA A 112 -19.68 -0.74 -4.92
CA ALA A 112 -20.84 -0.21 -5.62
C ALA A 112 -21.98 0.13 -4.65
N SER A 113 -22.58 1.31 -4.76
CA SER A 113 -23.74 1.72 -3.98
C SER A 113 -24.68 2.57 -4.83
N ASN A 114 -25.95 2.16 -4.98
CA ASN A 114 -27.06 2.92 -5.59
C ASN A 114 -26.68 4.11 -6.50
N HIS A 115 -26.17 3.86 -7.71
CA HIS A 115 -25.67 4.86 -8.68
C HIS A 115 -24.42 5.65 -8.23
N SER A 116 -23.76 5.24 -7.15
CA SER A 116 -22.54 5.83 -6.63
C SER A 116 -21.48 4.76 -6.41
N SER A 117 -20.27 5.18 -6.12
CA SER A 117 -19.17 4.30 -5.69
C SER A 117 -18.59 4.81 -4.38
N ILE A 118 -18.30 3.89 -3.48
CA ILE A 118 -17.70 4.19 -2.18
C ILE A 118 -16.25 3.74 -2.23
N VAL A 119 -15.34 4.68 -1.97
CA VAL A 119 -13.90 4.42 -1.88
C VAL A 119 -13.54 4.20 -0.42
N TYR A 120 -12.89 3.08 -0.16
CA TYR A 120 -12.39 2.71 1.16
C TYR A 120 -10.87 2.81 1.19
N THR A 121 -10.36 3.58 2.13
CA THR A 121 -8.93 3.70 2.42
C THR A 121 -8.63 3.15 3.83
N TYR A 122 -7.39 3.28 4.28
CA TYR A 122 -7.01 2.87 5.64
C TYR A 122 -7.74 3.68 6.72
N ASP A 123 -7.95 4.97 6.50
CA ASP A 123 -8.39 5.95 7.48
C ASP A 123 -9.77 6.54 7.21
N LYS A 124 -10.26 6.48 5.97
CA LYS A 124 -11.54 7.07 5.60
C LYS A 124 -12.34 6.25 4.61
N THR A 125 -13.62 6.55 4.56
CA THR A 125 -14.59 6.03 3.60
C THR A 125 -15.33 7.20 2.99
N GLN A 126 -15.38 7.27 1.66
CA GLN A 126 -16.01 8.39 0.96
C GLN A 126 -16.82 7.93 -0.24
N SER A 127 -18.05 8.44 -0.36
CA SER A 127 -18.94 8.20 -1.50
C SER A 127 -18.75 9.25 -2.60
N TYR A 128 -18.81 8.79 -3.85
CA TYR A 128 -18.72 9.64 -5.05
C TYR A 128 -19.89 9.35 -5.99
N ALA A 129 -20.45 10.39 -6.60
CA ALA A 129 -21.50 10.29 -7.60
C ALA A 129 -20.97 9.79 -8.95
N LEU A 130 -20.23 8.69 -8.91
CA LEU A 130 -19.69 7.95 -10.03
C LEU A 130 -20.27 6.54 -10.02
N THR A 131 -20.81 6.10 -11.14
CA THR A 131 -21.24 4.71 -11.25
C THR A 131 -20.05 3.75 -11.10
N PHE A 132 -20.33 2.53 -10.68
CA PHE A 132 -19.29 1.52 -10.52
C PHE A 132 -18.48 1.27 -11.81
N ALA A 133 -19.14 1.31 -12.98
CA ALA A 133 -18.46 1.18 -14.26
C ALA A 133 -17.57 2.37 -14.62
N GLN A 134 -17.95 3.59 -14.20
CA GLN A 134 -17.09 4.77 -14.36
C GLN A 134 -15.87 4.68 -13.44
N MET A 135 -16.07 4.25 -12.19
CA MET A 135 -14.97 4.05 -11.25
C MET A 135 -14.00 2.96 -11.74
N GLU A 136 -14.52 1.84 -12.25
CA GLU A 136 -13.71 0.75 -12.83
C GLU A 136 -12.81 1.23 -13.99
N LYS A 137 -13.27 2.20 -14.80
CA LYS A 137 -12.49 2.77 -15.90
C LYS A 137 -11.42 3.77 -15.45
N LEU A 138 -11.63 4.43 -14.29
CA LEU A 138 -10.67 5.38 -13.74
C LEU A 138 -9.50 4.71 -13.03
N LEU A 139 -9.75 3.51 -12.49
CA LEU A 139 -8.74 2.76 -11.75
C LEU A 139 -7.84 1.96 -12.70
N PRO A 140 -6.51 2.02 -12.55
CA PRO A 140 -5.59 1.24 -13.37
C PRO A 140 -5.81 -0.26 -13.24
N ALA A 141 -6.04 -0.94 -14.34
CA ALA A 141 -6.37 -2.37 -14.37
C ALA A 141 -5.22 -3.29 -13.93
N GLU A 142 -3.98 -2.79 -13.94
CA GLU A 142 -2.81 -3.49 -13.41
C GLU A 142 -2.79 -3.56 -11.88
N ASP A 143 -3.37 -2.55 -11.19
CA ASP A 143 -3.40 -2.48 -9.73
C ASP A 143 -4.75 -2.89 -9.14
N PHE A 144 -5.83 -2.68 -9.89
CA PHE A 144 -7.18 -2.88 -9.40
C PHE A 144 -7.90 -3.96 -10.21
N LYS A 145 -8.56 -4.86 -9.50
CA LYS A 145 -9.36 -5.93 -10.13
C LYS A 145 -10.75 -6.01 -9.54
N LYS A 146 -11.72 -6.14 -10.42
CA LYS A 146 -13.08 -6.48 -10.03
C LYS A 146 -13.08 -7.91 -9.47
N CYS A 147 -13.50 -8.05 -8.22
CA CYS A 147 -13.54 -9.33 -7.51
C CYS A 147 -14.96 -9.80 -7.23
N HIS A 148 -15.93 -8.90 -7.36
CA HIS A 148 -17.36 -9.16 -7.21
C HIS A 148 -18.17 -8.19 -8.07
N ARG A 149 -19.46 -8.46 -8.33
CA ARG A 149 -20.31 -7.52 -9.06
C ARG A 149 -20.36 -6.11 -8.45
N GLY A 150 -20.05 -5.99 -7.15
CA GLY A 150 -20.05 -4.73 -6.42
C GLY A 150 -18.73 -4.39 -5.75
N TYR A 151 -17.63 -5.10 -6.04
CA TYR A 151 -16.32 -4.80 -5.43
C TYR A 151 -15.20 -4.79 -6.47
N ILE A 152 -14.36 -3.75 -6.39
CA ILE A 152 -13.05 -3.65 -7.05
C ILE A 152 -12.00 -3.58 -5.94
N VAL A 153 -11.03 -4.49 -5.95
CA VAL A 153 -9.97 -4.57 -4.95
C VAL A 153 -8.67 -4.03 -5.50
N ASN A 154 -7.91 -3.34 -4.67
CA ASN A 154 -6.50 -3.05 -4.92
C ASN A 154 -5.68 -4.32 -4.67
N LEU A 155 -4.99 -4.81 -5.68
CA LEU A 155 -4.18 -6.03 -5.61
C LEU A 155 -3.02 -5.91 -4.60
N HIS A 156 -2.47 -4.69 -4.43
CA HIS A 156 -1.42 -4.42 -3.44
C HIS A 156 -1.92 -4.45 -2.00
N ALA A 157 -3.23 -4.27 -1.78
CA ALA A 157 -3.87 -4.36 -0.47
C ALA A 157 -4.30 -5.79 -0.10
N VAL A 158 -4.09 -6.78 -0.98
CA VAL A 158 -4.50 -8.17 -0.73
C VAL A 158 -3.45 -8.90 0.11
N LYS A 159 -3.82 -9.24 1.35
CA LYS A 159 -3.04 -10.11 2.25
C LYS A 159 -3.26 -11.59 1.93
N GLY A 160 -4.51 -11.98 1.65
CA GLY A 160 -4.88 -13.37 1.38
C GLY A 160 -6.09 -13.50 0.48
N LEU A 161 -6.10 -14.54 -0.36
CA LEU A 161 -7.21 -14.89 -1.24
C LEU A 161 -7.72 -16.29 -0.88
N ARG A 162 -9.00 -16.38 -0.55
CA ARG A 162 -9.76 -17.62 -0.38
C ARG A 162 -10.85 -17.71 -1.45
N ARG A 163 -11.46 -18.88 -1.60
CA ARG A 163 -12.44 -19.12 -2.68
C ARG A 163 -13.58 -18.10 -2.72
N ASN A 164 -14.05 -17.60 -1.57
CA ASN A 164 -15.20 -16.70 -1.45
C ASN A 164 -14.87 -15.37 -0.79
N SER A 165 -13.64 -15.14 -0.33
CA SER A 165 -13.24 -13.92 0.35
C SER A 165 -11.80 -13.52 0.04
N ILE A 166 -11.57 -12.23 0.13
CA ILE A 166 -10.23 -11.59 0.11
C ILE A 166 -10.04 -10.99 1.49
N THR A 167 -8.93 -11.33 2.13
CA THR A 167 -8.47 -10.67 3.35
C THR A 167 -7.52 -9.54 2.96
N LEU A 168 -7.80 -8.33 3.37
CA LEU A 168 -6.97 -7.16 3.13
C LEU A 168 -5.87 -7.03 4.19
N VAL A 169 -4.87 -6.19 3.91
CA VAL A 169 -3.71 -5.94 4.80
C VAL A 169 -4.11 -5.35 6.14
N ASP A 170 -5.21 -4.63 6.22
CA ASP A 170 -5.78 -4.06 7.45
C ASP A 170 -6.72 -5.02 8.20
N GLY A 171 -6.87 -6.26 7.70
CA GLY A 171 -7.70 -7.30 8.32
C GLY A 171 -9.16 -7.32 7.86
N ARG A 172 -9.63 -6.34 7.10
CA ARG A 172 -10.98 -6.38 6.51
C ARG A 172 -11.13 -7.55 5.54
N GLU A 173 -12.31 -8.12 5.46
CA GLU A 173 -12.66 -9.14 4.48
C GLU A 173 -13.72 -8.61 3.51
N ILE A 174 -13.48 -8.84 2.21
CA ILE A 174 -14.43 -8.53 1.13
C ILE A 174 -14.77 -9.79 0.35
N LEU A 175 -15.95 -9.79 -0.28
CA LEU A 175 -16.43 -10.93 -1.03
C LEU A 175 -15.73 -11.04 -2.39
N VAL A 176 -15.43 -12.26 -2.78
CA VAL A 176 -15.03 -12.61 -4.14
C VAL A 176 -16.05 -13.60 -4.71
N SER A 177 -16.53 -13.36 -5.92
CA SER A 177 -17.42 -14.33 -6.56
C SER A 177 -16.61 -15.32 -7.38
N THR A 178 -17.19 -16.52 -7.59
CA THR A 178 -16.56 -17.59 -8.38
C THR A 178 -16.20 -17.14 -9.79
N THR A 179 -17.01 -16.26 -10.40
CA THR A 179 -16.77 -15.68 -11.73
C THR A 179 -15.47 -14.88 -11.81
N TYR A 180 -15.11 -14.16 -10.75
CA TYR A 180 -13.93 -13.27 -10.75
C TYR A 180 -12.72 -13.90 -10.06
N PHE A 181 -12.90 -15.00 -9.32
CA PHE A 181 -11.85 -15.62 -8.53
C PHE A 181 -10.58 -15.92 -9.32
N GLN A 182 -10.72 -16.56 -10.49
CA GLN A 182 -9.57 -16.93 -11.31
C GLN A 182 -8.83 -15.70 -11.82
N SER A 183 -9.55 -14.69 -12.31
CA SER A 183 -8.95 -13.43 -12.78
C SER A 183 -8.17 -12.68 -11.68
N VAL A 184 -8.70 -12.66 -10.47
CA VAL A 184 -8.01 -12.05 -9.32
C VAL A 184 -6.76 -12.86 -8.95
N LYS A 185 -6.86 -14.19 -8.92
CA LYS A 185 -5.75 -15.09 -8.63
C LYS A 185 -4.60 -14.89 -9.62
N ASP A 186 -4.92 -14.88 -10.91
CA ASP A 186 -3.91 -14.72 -11.98
C ASP A 186 -3.23 -13.35 -11.89
N ALA A 187 -4.01 -12.30 -11.61
CA ALA A 187 -3.48 -10.95 -11.42
C ALA A 187 -2.54 -10.86 -10.20
N LEU A 188 -2.88 -11.53 -9.08
CA LEU A 188 -2.01 -11.58 -7.89
C LEU A 188 -0.73 -12.37 -8.15
N ILE A 189 -0.79 -13.44 -8.93
CA ILE A 189 0.40 -14.21 -9.33
C ILE A 189 1.30 -13.34 -10.21
N ALA A 190 0.75 -12.67 -11.22
CA ALA A 190 1.50 -11.79 -12.10
C ALA A 190 2.17 -10.64 -11.33
N LEU A 191 1.46 -10.03 -10.38
CA LEU A 191 1.98 -8.96 -9.54
C LEU A 191 3.18 -9.42 -8.68
N ARG A 192 3.14 -10.66 -8.17
CA ARG A 192 4.18 -11.22 -7.29
C ARG A 192 5.32 -11.90 -8.05
N GLY A 193 5.09 -12.30 -9.30
CA GLY A 193 6.08 -12.97 -10.15
C GLY A 193 6.93 -12.02 -11.01
N GLY A 194 6.63 -10.72 -11.00
CA GLY A 194 7.35 -9.67 -11.72
C GLY A 194 8.35 -8.90 -10.84
N GLN A 195 8.65 -9.41 -9.64
CA GLN A 195 9.66 -8.85 -8.72
C GLN A 195 10.90 -9.72 -8.65
#